data_a297caf38efcdb114f9a0baa451398dd
#
_entry.id   a297caf38efcdb114f9a0baa451398dd
#
_cell.length_a   1.000
_cell.length_b   1.000
_cell.length_c   1.000
_cell.angle_alpha   90.00
_cell.angle_beta   90.00
_cell.angle_gamma   90.00
#
_symmetry.space_group_name_H-M   'P 1'
#
loop_
_entity.id
_entity.type
_entity.pdbx_description
1 polymer ?
#
loop_
_entity_poly.entity_id
_entity_poly.type
_entity_poly.pdbx_seq_one_letter_code
_entity_poly.pdbx_strand_id
1 'polypeptide(L)'
;MPHTITCVELHADEWVRLRDIRLRALLDSPHAFGGTYEKENQLDEQQWRLDFAKQTHIVASVNGIDAAMMYVENLEGDFGATCWVGGCWSDPDFRGVGLMRAMFGFLDKQAESRDWLVQGLGVWTDNDLAIAAYEKLGFIEMGGPQASTRQPGKFYQRMIRKTARA
;
A
#
# COMPACT_ATOMS: atom_id res chain seq x y z
N MET A 1 -23.89 11.00 -9.10
CA MET A 1 -22.79 11.97 -9.01
C MET A 1 -21.48 11.27 -9.32
N PRO A 2 -20.65 11.80 -10.20
CA PRO A 2 -19.35 11.24 -10.44
C PRO A 2 -18.48 11.35 -9.19
N HIS A 3 -17.69 10.32 -8.93
CA HIS A 3 -16.73 10.34 -7.83
C HIS A 3 -15.47 11.07 -8.27
N THR A 4 -15.05 12.08 -7.50
CA THR A 4 -13.78 12.77 -7.70
C THR A 4 -12.73 12.11 -6.82
N ILE A 5 -11.78 11.41 -7.45
CA ILE A 5 -10.65 10.76 -6.76
C ILE A 5 -9.44 11.67 -6.85
N THR A 6 -8.83 11.95 -5.71
CA THR A 6 -7.60 12.74 -5.62
C THR A 6 -6.53 11.92 -4.90
N CYS A 7 -5.38 11.73 -5.55
CA CYS A 7 -4.23 11.05 -4.95
C CYS A 7 -3.16 12.07 -4.59
N VAL A 8 -2.62 11.97 -3.38
CA VAL A 8 -1.57 12.86 -2.88
C VAL A 8 -0.49 12.06 -2.15
N GLU A 9 0.73 12.57 -2.22
CA GLU A 9 1.79 12.16 -1.31
C GLU A 9 1.67 13.00 -0.05
N LEU A 10 1.61 12.36 1.12
CA LEU A 10 1.56 13.07 2.39
C LEU A 10 2.92 13.70 2.73
N HIS A 11 2.90 14.89 3.30
CA HIS A 11 4.07 15.53 3.89
C HIS A 11 4.23 15.12 5.36
N ALA A 12 5.43 15.28 5.91
CA ALA A 12 5.74 14.84 7.26
C ALA A 12 4.87 15.47 8.34
N ASP A 13 4.40 16.68 8.14
CA ASP A 13 3.48 17.37 9.05
C ASP A 13 2.05 16.85 8.97
N GLU A 14 1.73 16.00 8.00
CA GLU A 14 0.45 15.32 7.85
C GLU A 14 0.42 13.93 8.53
N TRP A 15 1.30 13.67 9.47
CA TRP A 15 1.38 12.38 10.15
C TRP A 15 0.06 11.98 10.83
N VAL A 16 -0.74 12.93 11.29
CA VAL A 16 -2.06 12.66 11.87
C VAL A 16 -3.01 12.09 10.84
N ARG A 17 -2.96 12.59 9.62
CA ARG A 17 -3.77 12.08 8.50
C ARG A 17 -3.39 10.63 8.18
N LEU A 18 -2.09 10.30 8.17
CA LEU A 18 -1.62 8.93 8.03
C LEU A 18 -2.11 8.06 9.18
N ARG A 19 -1.94 8.51 10.41
CA ARG A 19 -2.40 7.77 11.60
C ARG A 19 -3.88 7.43 11.49
N ASP A 20 -4.69 8.41 11.16
CA ASP A 20 -6.16 8.24 11.15
C ASP A 20 -6.60 7.21 10.11
N ILE A 21 -6.07 7.27 8.89
CA ILE A 21 -6.42 6.28 7.86
C ILE A 21 -5.82 4.90 8.16
N ARG A 22 -4.62 4.85 8.70
CA ARG A 22 -3.96 3.59 9.09
C ARG A 22 -4.75 2.86 10.18
N LEU A 23 -5.20 3.59 11.21
CA LEU A 23 -6.00 3.01 12.29
C LEU A 23 -7.36 2.52 11.79
N ARG A 24 -8.00 3.25 10.88
CA ARG A 24 -9.23 2.78 10.21
C ARG A 24 -9.00 1.46 9.47
N ALA A 25 -7.90 1.37 8.73
CA ALA A 25 -7.56 0.17 7.98
C ALA A 25 -7.33 -1.04 8.90
N LEU A 26 -6.62 -0.86 10.00
CA LEU A 26 -6.36 -1.93 10.97
C LEU A 26 -7.63 -2.43 11.65
N LEU A 27 -8.59 -1.54 11.91
CA LEU A 27 -9.89 -1.93 12.47
C LEU A 27 -10.75 -2.68 11.45
N ASP A 28 -10.76 -2.21 10.19
CA ASP A 28 -11.57 -2.82 9.13
C ASP A 28 -11.03 -4.18 8.71
N SER A 29 -9.70 -4.29 8.56
CA SER A 29 -9.06 -5.46 7.95
C SER A 29 -7.87 -5.95 8.79
N PRO A 30 -8.11 -6.40 10.03
CA PRO A 30 -7.01 -6.78 10.95
C PRO A 30 -6.13 -7.91 10.41
N HIS A 31 -6.67 -8.74 9.52
CA HIS A 31 -5.92 -9.87 8.95
C HIS A 31 -5.07 -9.49 7.73
N ALA A 32 -5.27 -8.28 7.18
CA ALA A 32 -4.57 -7.84 5.97
C ALA A 32 -3.17 -7.29 6.25
N PHE A 33 -2.88 -6.92 7.50
CA PHE A 33 -1.65 -6.20 7.87
C PHE A 33 -0.79 -7.01 8.83
N GLY A 34 0.51 -6.70 8.85
CA GLY A 34 1.43 -7.26 9.82
C GLY A 34 1.35 -6.59 11.20
N GLY A 35 0.85 -5.36 11.29
CA GLY A 35 0.63 -4.64 12.54
C GLY A 35 -0.78 -4.86 13.09
N THR A 36 -1.02 -4.33 14.29
CA THR A 36 -2.33 -4.42 14.96
C THR A 36 -2.80 -3.04 15.42
N TYR A 37 -4.12 -2.86 15.47
CA TYR A 37 -4.72 -1.63 15.99
C TYR A 37 -4.29 -1.36 17.42
N GLU A 38 -4.30 -2.38 18.27
CA GLU A 38 -3.98 -2.25 19.69
C GLU A 38 -2.58 -1.70 19.94
N LYS A 39 -1.62 -2.14 19.13
CA LYS A 39 -0.23 -1.65 19.22
C LYS A 39 -0.08 -0.28 18.62
N GLU A 40 -0.60 -0.06 17.43
CA GLU A 40 -0.38 1.19 16.69
C GLU A 40 -1.18 2.34 17.27
N ASN A 41 -2.34 2.08 17.87
CA ASN A 41 -3.14 3.10 18.55
C ASN A 41 -2.45 3.68 19.80
N GLN A 42 -1.45 2.99 20.34
CA GLN A 42 -0.70 3.43 21.52
C GLN A 42 0.56 4.23 21.18
N LEU A 43 0.91 4.30 19.90
CA LEU A 43 2.08 5.05 19.47
C LEU A 43 1.89 6.55 19.71
N ASP A 44 2.93 7.20 20.22
CA ASP A 44 2.92 8.65 20.40
C ASP A 44 3.32 9.38 19.10
N GLU A 45 3.28 10.70 19.11
CA GLU A 45 3.63 11.53 17.95
C GLU A 45 5.04 11.25 17.45
N GLN A 46 6.01 11.11 18.36
CA GLN A 46 7.40 10.87 17.98
C GLN A 46 7.55 9.57 17.21
N GLN A 47 6.89 8.51 17.65
CA GLN A 47 6.91 7.21 16.99
C GLN A 47 6.22 7.27 15.62
N TRP A 48 5.07 7.95 15.51
CA TRP A 48 4.39 8.14 14.24
C TRP A 48 5.25 8.91 13.24
N ARG A 49 5.96 9.96 13.69
CA ARG A 49 6.84 10.73 12.82
C ARG A 49 8.06 9.92 12.37
N LEU A 50 8.63 9.10 13.25
CA LEU A 50 9.72 8.19 12.89
C LEU A 50 9.29 7.15 11.87
N ASP A 51 8.13 6.55 12.07
CA ASP A 51 7.58 5.57 11.13
C ASP A 51 7.19 6.21 9.81
N PHE A 52 6.64 7.43 9.85
CA PHE A 52 6.32 8.18 8.63
C PHE A 52 7.56 8.39 7.75
N ALA A 53 8.70 8.69 8.36
CA ALA A 53 9.93 9.00 7.63
C ALA A 53 10.55 7.80 6.88
N LYS A 54 10.11 6.58 7.18
CA LYS A 54 10.67 5.37 6.57
C LYS A 54 10.23 5.14 5.13
N GLN A 55 9.06 5.65 4.76
CA GLN A 55 8.48 5.40 3.44
C GLN A 55 7.83 6.67 2.88
N THR A 56 7.47 6.60 1.60
CA THR A 56 6.58 7.59 0.96
C THR A 56 5.14 7.11 1.11
N HIS A 57 4.29 7.95 1.69
CA HIS A 57 2.89 7.60 1.95
C HIS A 57 1.97 8.28 0.95
N ILE A 58 1.14 7.48 0.29
CA ILE A 58 0.15 7.92 -0.69
C ILE A 58 -1.24 7.70 -0.11
N VAL A 59 -2.08 8.72 -0.21
CA VAL A 59 -3.48 8.64 0.19
C VAL A 59 -4.36 9.05 -0.99
N ALA A 60 -5.42 8.31 -1.21
CA ALA A 60 -6.45 8.66 -2.16
C ALA A 60 -7.73 9.04 -1.41
N SER A 61 -8.33 10.14 -1.80
CA SER A 61 -9.61 10.59 -1.26
C SER A 61 -10.70 10.54 -2.34
N VAL A 62 -11.93 10.32 -1.88
CA VAL A 62 -13.13 10.38 -2.72
C VAL A 62 -13.99 11.52 -2.20
N ASN A 63 -14.21 12.52 -3.04
CA ASN A 63 -14.99 13.71 -2.67
C ASN A 63 -14.51 14.34 -1.34
N GLY A 64 -13.19 14.38 -1.14
CA GLY A 64 -12.56 14.97 0.04
C GLY A 64 -12.44 14.07 1.27
N ILE A 65 -12.90 12.82 1.18
CA ILE A 65 -12.81 11.84 2.29
C ILE A 65 -11.67 10.85 1.98
N ASP A 66 -10.71 10.72 2.89
CA ASP A 66 -9.63 9.76 2.74
C ASP A 66 -10.20 8.33 2.72
N ALA A 67 -9.93 7.62 1.63
CA ALA A 67 -10.61 6.36 1.34
C ALA A 67 -9.65 5.20 1.01
N ALA A 68 -8.39 5.50 0.73
CA ALA A 68 -7.40 4.46 0.42
C ALA A 68 -5.99 4.94 0.77
N MET A 69 -5.10 4.01 1.04
CA MET A 69 -3.71 4.30 1.35
C MET A 69 -2.77 3.23 0.79
N MET A 70 -1.53 3.62 0.61
CA MET A 70 -0.39 2.73 0.39
C MET A 70 0.90 3.46 0.76
N TYR A 71 1.98 2.72 0.96
CA TYR A 71 3.31 3.31 1.03
C TYR A 71 4.20 2.74 -0.07
N VAL A 72 5.24 3.49 -0.41
CA VAL A 72 6.29 3.07 -1.32
C VAL A 72 7.63 3.24 -0.62
N GLU A 73 8.45 2.21 -0.67
CA GLU A 73 9.80 2.23 -0.12
C GLU A 73 10.80 1.94 -1.24
N ASN A 74 11.74 2.86 -1.48
CA ASN A 74 12.80 2.62 -2.45
C ASN A 74 13.80 1.62 -1.86
N LEU A 75 13.95 0.49 -2.52
CA LEU A 75 14.91 -0.55 -2.12
C LEU A 75 15.16 -1.48 -3.31
N GLU A 76 16.31 -2.11 -3.32
CA GLU A 76 16.57 -3.22 -4.21
C GLU A 76 15.89 -4.46 -3.62
N GLY A 77 14.82 -4.88 -4.25
CA GLY A 77 14.04 -6.02 -3.80
C GLY A 77 14.23 -7.26 -4.66
N ASP A 78 13.52 -8.30 -4.30
CA ASP A 78 13.51 -9.55 -5.05
C ASP A 78 13.03 -9.34 -6.48
N PHE A 79 13.55 -10.16 -7.40
CA PHE A 79 13.16 -10.18 -8.81
C PHE A 79 13.37 -8.85 -9.55
N GLY A 80 14.36 -8.08 -9.14
CA GLY A 80 14.70 -6.82 -9.78
C GLY A 80 13.84 -5.63 -9.37
N ALA A 81 13.05 -5.74 -8.32
CA ALA A 81 12.24 -4.63 -7.81
C ALA A 81 13.14 -3.44 -7.43
N THR A 82 12.74 -2.25 -7.85
CA THR A 82 13.41 -0.99 -7.48
C THR A 82 12.71 -0.28 -6.33
N CYS A 83 11.49 -0.70 -6.04
CA CYS A 83 10.71 -0.22 -4.91
C CYS A 83 9.77 -1.31 -4.41
N TRP A 84 9.31 -1.14 -3.20
CA TRP A 84 8.34 -2.03 -2.58
C TRP A 84 7.11 -1.25 -2.18
N VAL A 85 5.93 -1.77 -2.53
CA VAL A 85 4.63 -1.17 -2.21
C VAL A 85 4.01 -1.99 -1.09
N GLY A 86 3.54 -1.32 -0.07
CA GLY A 86 2.91 -1.99 1.06
C GLY A 86 1.79 -1.18 1.67
N GLY A 87 1.13 -1.76 2.68
CA GLY A 87 0.07 -1.09 3.41
C GLY A 87 -1.15 -0.73 2.56
N CYS A 88 -1.38 -1.42 1.45
CA CYS A 88 -2.51 -1.13 0.56
C CYS A 88 -3.84 -1.46 1.23
N TRP A 89 -4.73 -0.47 1.25
CA TRP A 89 -6.07 -0.61 1.80
C TRP A 89 -7.02 0.36 1.11
N SER A 90 -8.24 -0.12 0.86
CA SER A 90 -9.36 0.71 0.40
C SER A 90 -10.53 0.53 1.36
N ASP A 91 -11.13 1.64 1.77
CA ASP A 91 -12.31 1.62 2.62
C ASP A 91 -13.45 0.86 1.91
N PRO A 92 -14.10 -0.11 2.59
CA PRO A 92 -15.20 -0.87 1.99
C PRO A 92 -16.33 -0.02 1.43
N ASP A 93 -16.59 1.13 2.05
CA ASP A 93 -17.66 2.03 1.60
C ASP A 93 -17.35 2.70 0.26
N PHE A 94 -16.10 2.68 -0.18
CA PHE A 94 -15.64 3.32 -1.42
C PHE A 94 -15.06 2.34 -2.44
N ARG A 95 -15.20 1.03 -2.22
CA ARG A 95 -14.71 0.03 -3.18
C ARG A 95 -15.51 0.07 -4.48
N GLY A 96 -14.86 -0.35 -5.58
CA GLY A 96 -15.49 -0.38 -6.90
C GLY A 96 -15.48 0.95 -7.65
N VAL A 97 -14.86 2.00 -7.10
CA VAL A 97 -14.76 3.31 -7.78
C VAL A 97 -13.40 3.56 -8.44
N GLY A 98 -12.47 2.60 -8.35
CA GLY A 98 -11.17 2.70 -9.03
C GLY A 98 -10.04 3.29 -8.20
N LEU A 99 -10.11 3.21 -6.88
CA LEU A 99 -9.10 3.78 -5.97
C LEU A 99 -7.70 3.19 -6.17
N MET A 100 -7.57 1.86 -6.22
CA MET A 100 -6.26 1.22 -6.42
C MET A 100 -5.67 1.56 -7.78
N ARG A 101 -6.48 1.56 -8.83
CA ARG A 101 -6.05 1.98 -10.17
C ARG A 101 -5.55 3.41 -10.15
N ALA A 102 -6.26 4.31 -9.46
CA ALA A 102 -5.85 5.72 -9.35
C ALA A 102 -4.52 5.87 -8.61
N MET A 103 -4.32 5.13 -7.52
CA MET A 103 -3.06 5.19 -6.76
C MET A 103 -1.88 4.63 -7.55
N PHE A 104 -2.03 3.48 -8.21
CA PHE A 104 -0.94 2.95 -9.05
C PHE A 104 -0.69 3.84 -10.27
N GLY A 105 -1.71 4.47 -10.83
CA GLY A 105 -1.55 5.50 -11.86
C GLY A 105 -0.75 6.71 -11.36
N PHE A 106 -0.97 7.11 -10.12
CA PHE A 106 -0.20 8.17 -9.48
C PHE A 106 1.28 7.78 -9.34
N LEU A 107 1.57 6.53 -8.96
CA LEU A 107 2.95 6.02 -8.92
C LEU A 107 3.60 6.00 -10.31
N ASP A 108 2.86 5.57 -11.31
CA ASP A 108 3.38 5.44 -12.68
C ASP A 108 3.80 6.77 -13.28
N LYS A 109 3.09 7.84 -12.96
CA LYS A 109 3.45 9.19 -13.42
C LYS A 109 4.79 9.66 -12.87
N GLN A 110 5.23 9.12 -11.75
CA GLN A 110 6.47 9.50 -11.08
C GLN A 110 7.54 8.42 -11.17
N ALA A 111 7.27 7.32 -11.87
CA ALA A 111 8.10 6.13 -11.85
C ALA A 111 9.53 6.39 -12.34
N GLU A 112 9.71 7.17 -13.40
CA GLU A 112 11.03 7.53 -13.92
C GLU A 112 11.82 8.38 -12.94
N SER A 113 11.21 9.45 -12.43
CA SER A 113 11.90 10.41 -11.56
C SER A 113 12.19 9.87 -10.16
N ARG A 114 11.40 8.91 -9.70
CA ARG A 114 11.48 8.36 -8.34
C ARG A 114 12.08 6.94 -8.28
N ASP A 115 12.44 6.38 -9.43
CA ASP A 115 12.89 4.98 -9.56
C ASP A 115 11.86 3.97 -9.02
N TRP A 116 10.61 4.19 -9.39
CA TRP A 116 9.51 3.25 -9.12
C TRP A 116 9.15 2.41 -10.36
N LEU A 117 10.17 2.06 -11.14
CA LEU A 117 9.99 1.42 -12.44
C LEU A 117 9.64 -0.07 -12.33
N VAL A 118 10.17 -0.75 -11.33
CA VAL A 118 9.86 -2.16 -11.06
C VAL A 118 9.30 -2.24 -9.64
N GLN A 119 8.00 -2.42 -9.56
CA GLN A 119 7.26 -2.39 -8.30
C GLN A 119 7.06 -3.80 -7.77
N GLY A 120 7.46 -4.03 -6.53
CA GLY A 120 7.23 -5.29 -5.84
C GLY A 120 6.24 -5.11 -4.70
N LEU A 121 5.49 -6.16 -4.39
CA LEU A 121 4.65 -6.23 -3.20
C LEU A 121 4.52 -7.66 -2.70
N GLY A 122 4.11 -7.81 -1.44
CA GLY A 122 3.76 -9.09 -0.86
C GLY A 122 2.28 -9.12 -0.52
N VAL A 123 1.62 -10.22 -0.82
CA VAL A 123 0.21 -10.44 -0.53
C VAL A 123 0.04 -11.78 0.14
N TRP A 124 -0.83 -11.87 1.15
CA TRP A 124 -1.12 -13.13 1.81
C TRP A 124 -1.67 -14.14 0.79
N THR A 125 -1.19 -15.37 0.85
CA THR A 125 -1.55 -16.42 -0.12
C THR A 125 -3.04 -16.79 -0.08
N ASP A 126 -3.71 -16.50 1.02
CA ASP A 126 -5.15 -16.74 1.20
C ASP A 126 -6.03 -15.53 0.83
N ASN A 127 -5.42 -14.43 0.39
CA ASN A 127 -6.15 -13.22 0.01
C ASN A 127 -6.40 -13.20 -1.50
N ASP A 128 -7.30 -14.05 -1.97
CA ASP A 128 -7.60 -14.22 -3.40
C ASP A 128 -8.11 -12.93 -4.05
N LEU A 129 -8.89 -12.13 -3.31
CA LEU A 129 -9.43 -10.87 -3.83
C LEU A 129 -8.32 -9.86 -4.11
N ALA A 130 -7.35 -9.75 -3.21
CA ALA A 130 -6.22 -8.85 -3.40
C ALA A 130 -5.32 -9.32 -4.55
N ILE A 131 -5.02 -10.63 -4.62
CA ILE A 131 -4.22 -11.19 -5.70
C ILE A 131 -4.88 -10.89 -7.06
N ALA A 132 -6.18 -11.13 -7.19
CA ALA A 132 -6.90 -10.85 -8.42
C ALA A 132 -6.89 -9.35 -8.78
N ALA A 133 -7.02 -8.48 -7.78
CA ALA A 133 -6.96 -7.04 -8.00
C ALA A 133 -5.57 -6.59 -8.49
N TYR A 134 -4.50 -7.13 -7.90
CA TYR A 134 -3.13 -6.82 -8.34
C TYR A 134 -2.84 -7.37 -9.74
N GLU A 135 -3.32 -8.57 -10.06
CA GLU A 135 -3.19 -9.14 -11.41
C GLU A 135 -3.83 -8.23 -12.47
N LYS A 136 -5.00 -7.68 -12.17
CA LYS A 136 -5.68 -6.72 -13.07
C LYS A 136 -4.85 -5.45 -13.30
N LEU A 137 -4.02 -5.07 -12.35
CA LEU A 137 -3.11 -3.92 -12.46
C LEU A 137 -1.81 -4.26 -13.19
N GLY A 138 -1.59 -5.53 -13.53
CA GLY A 138 -0.41 -5.98 -14.26
C GLY A 138 0.66 -6.64 -13.39
N PHE A 139 0.40 -6.90 -12.12
CA PHE A 139 1.31 -7.65 -11.26
C PHE A 139 1.29 -9.13 -11.63
N ILE A 140 2.45 -9.75 -11.54
CA ILE A 140 2.67 -11.18 -11.81
C ILE A 140 3.28 -11.81 -10.57
N GLU A 141 2.77 -12.98 -10.18
CA GLU A 141 3.37 -13.76 -9.09
C GLU A 141 4.77 -14.23 -9.48
N MET A 142 5.72 -14.05 -8.56
CA MET A 142 7.11 -14.42 -8.77
C MET A 142 7.61 -15.26 -7.60
N GLY A 143 8.24 -16.39 -7.92
CA GLY A 143 8.77 -17.32 -6.91
C GLY A 143 7.68 -18.04 -6.14
N GLY A 144 8.09 -18.85 -5.17
CA GLY A 144 7.17 -19.57 -4.29
C GLY A 144 6.75 -18.74 -3.08
N PRO A 145 5.71 -19.19 -2.35
CA PRO A 145 5.29 -18.54 -1.12
C PRO A 145 6.41 -18.50 -0.09
N GLN A 146 6.44 -17.41 0.68
CA GLN A 146 7.41 -17.19 1.76
C GLN A 146 6.69 -17.17 3.10
N ALA A 147 7.32 -17.79 4.12
CA ALA A 147 6.80 -17.72 5.48
C ALA A 147 6.94 -16.30 6.03
N SER A 148 5.88 -15.79 6.64
CA SER A 148 5.91 -14.49 7.30
C SER A 148 6.75 -14.53 8.56
N THR A 149 7.62 -13.53 8.73
CA THR A 149 8.36 -13.33 9.99
C THR A 149 7.54 -12.61 11.05
N ARG A 150 6.42 -12.00 10.66
CA ARG A 150 5.56 -11.21 11.55
C ARG A 150 4.37 -11.99 12.08
N GLN A 151 3.84 -12.92 11.29
CA GLN A 151 2.68 -13.74 11.65
C GLN A 151 3.00 -15.21 11.42
N PRO A 152 3.37 -15.96 12.48
CA PRO A 152 3.67 -17.39 12.36
C PRO A 152 2.52 -18.16 11.73
N GLY A 153 2.86 -19.08 10.82
CA GLY A 153 1.88 -19.91 10.11
C GLY A 153 1.24 -19.24 8.89
N LYS A 154 1.53 -17.97 8.63
CA LYS A 154 1.07 -17.30 7.43
C LYS A 154 2.17 -17.23 6.36
N PHE A 155 1.74 -17.28 5.11
CA PHE A 155 2.63 -17.18 3.95
C PHE A 155 2.20 -16.02 3.07
N TYR A 156 3.17 -15.37 2.43
CA TYR A 156 2.90 -14.33 1.46
C TYR A 156 3.49 -14.68 0.10
N GLN A 157 2.84 -14.21 -0.95
CA GLN A 157 3.29 -14.32 -2.34
C GLN A 157 3.86 -12.98 -2.77
N ARG A 158 5.04 -13.02 -3.39
CA ARG A 158 5.62 -11.81 -3.99
C ARG A 158 5.04 -11.62 -5.38
N MET A 159 4.74 -10.39 -5.71
CA MET A 159 4.24 -10.01 -7.02
C MET A 159 5.05 -8.83 -7.56
N ILE A 160 5.30 -8.82 -8.84
CA ILE A 160 6.11 -7.81 -9.53
C ILE A 160 5.32 -7.20 -10.67
N ARG A 161 5.44 -5.88 -10.80
CA ARG A 161 4.89 -5.12 -11.93
C ARG A 161 5.97 -4.20 -12.47
N LYS A 162 6.24 -4.34 -13.76
CA LYS A 162 7.12 -3.40 -14.47
C LYS A 162 6.26 -2.32 -15.11
N THR A 163 6.64 -1.05 -14.92
CA THR A 163 6.00 0.03 -15.64
C THR A 163 6.40 -0.02 -17.12
N ALA A 164 5.67 0.71 -17.97
CA ALA A 164 5.92 0.71 -19.41
C ALA A 164 7.34 1.19 -19.80
N ARG A 165 8.05 1.85 -18.87
CA ARG A 165 9.40 2.39 -19.11
C ARG A 165 10.51 1.66 -18.34
N ALA A 166 10.15 0.56 -17.70
CA ALA A 166 11.12 -0.27 -16.96
C ALA A 166 11.97 -1.10 -17.92
#